data_aba6989bb4d4b2f928fbb10697e6ccd2
#
_entry.id   aba6989bb4d4b2f928fbb10697e6ccd2
#
_cell.length_a   1.000
_cell.length_b   1.000
_cell.length_c   1.000
_cell.angle_alpha   90.00
_cell.angle_beta   90.00
_cell.angle_gamma   90.00
#
_symmetry.space_group_name_H-M   'P 1'
#
loop_
_entity.id
_entity.type
_entity.pdbx_description
1 polymer ?
#
loop_
_entity_poly.entity_id
_entity_poly.type
_entity_poly.pdbx_seq_one_letter_code
_entity_poly.pdbx_strand_id
1 'polypeptide(L)'
;MKKTIAILLVIALAFSVFASGSKESGAAEGKLMLGMVTDSGTIDDRSFNQGTYEGVQKAAEELGLQCTYLRPSGTTTTDYLTAISDLYDNGYRFIACPGYLFAEAVVQAQEMYPDLMIVIIDDALAAGIGPNTVAITFKEQETGFMAGVATALKVQSGDVGFVGGLEIPAVQKFNWGFQQGVAYANANLGTSVNMDPSN
;
A
#
# COMPACT_ATOMS: atom_id res chain seq x y z
N MET A 1 55.36 10.87 -49.29
CA MET A 1 55.30 11.18 -47.86
C MET A 1 54.07 12.07 -47.42
N LYS A 2 53.85 13.22 -48.09
CA LYS A 2 52.68 14.11 -47.68
C LYS A 2 51.31 13.49 -47.92
N LYS A 3 51.12 12.64 -48.96
CA LYS A 3 49.85 12.00 -49.28
C LYS A 3 49.50 10.78 -48.31
N THR A 4 50.54 10.09 -47.88
CA THR A 4 50.40 8.97 -46.92
C THR A 4 50.09 9.46 -45.50
N ILE A 5 50.58 10.61 -45.07
CA ILE A 5 50.27 11.24 -43.79
C ILE A 5 48.81 11.74 -43.77
N ALA A 6 48.28 12.26 -44.86
CA ALA A 6 46.92 12.71 -45.00
C ALA A 6 45.89 11.56 -44.88
N ILE A 7 46.20 10.38 -45.44
CA ILE A 7 45.34 9.19 -45.37
C ILE A 7 45.33 8.60 -43.95
N LEU A 8 46.46 8.58 -43.24
CA LEU A 8 46.53 8.14 -41.86
C LEU A 8 45.78 9.08 -40.90
N LEU A 9 45.75 10.39 -41.15
CA LEU A 9 44.98 11.35 -40.35
C LEU A 9 43.47 11.22 -40.57
N VAL A 10 43.01 10.90 -41.78
CA VAL A 10 41.59 10.66 -42.06
C VAL A 10 41.10 9.35 -41.43
N ILE A 11 41.95 8.31 -41.43
CA ILE A 11 41.62 7.03 -40.77
C ILE A 11 41.57 7.20 -39.23
N ALA A 12 42.45 8.02 -38.64
CA ALA A 12 42.42 8.32 -37.22
C ALA A 12 41.17 9.13 -36.80
N LEU A 13 40.68 10.06 -37.67
CA LEU A 13 39.43 10.77 -37.42
C LEU A 13 38.19 9.89 -37.62
N ALA A 14 38.21 8.91 -38.52
CA ALA A 14 37.10 7.99 -38.71
C ALA A 14 36.94 7.00 -37.53
N PHE A 15 38.03 6.63 -36.84
CA PHE A 15 37.98 5.79 -35.65
C PHE A 15 37.50 6.54 -34.40
N SER A 16 37.64 7.86 -34.32
CA SER A 16 37.15 8.65 -33.19
C SER A 16 35.64 8.88 -33.22
N VAL A 17 34.96 8.70 -34.35
CA VAL A 17 33.50 8.84 -34.47
C VAL A 17 32.79 7.53 -34.11
N PHE A 18 33.44 6.37 -34.17
CA PHE A 18 32.87 5.09 -33.71
C PHE A 18 33.16 4.76 -32.25
N ALA A 19 33.96 5.57 -31.56
CA ALA A 19 34.20 5.43 -30.11
C ALA A 19 33.20 6.25 -29.24
N SER A 20 32.22 6.92 -29.86
CA SER A 20 31.00 7.30 -29.17
C SER A 20 30.12 6.06 -29.07
N GLY A 21 30.59 5.06 -28.36
CA GLY A 21 29.72 4.06 -27.79
C GLY A 21 28.67 4.85 -27.00
N SER A 22 27.40 4.67 -27.40
CA SER A 22 26.29 4.98 -26.55
C SER A 22 26.72 4.62 -25.14
N LYS A 23 26.96 5.62 -24.29
CA LYS A 23 26.69 5.44 -22.89
C LYS A 23 25.22 5.02 -22.87
N GLU A 24 24.99 3.70 -22.83
CA GLU A 24 23.87 3.25 -22.04
C GLU A 24 24.00 4.09 -20.76
N SER A 25 23.05 4.99 -20.54
CA SER A 25 22.79 5.46 -19.20
C SER A 25 22.42 4.20 -18.44
N GLY A 26 23.45 3.52 -17.95
CA GLY A 26 23.30 2.73 -16.75
C GLY A 26 22.68 3.73 -15.78
N ALA A 27 21.39 3.61 -15.56
CA ALA A 27 20.78 4.17 -14.37
C ALA A 27 21.79 3.79 -13.29
N ALA A 28 22.41 4.78 -12.67
CA ALA A 28 23.12 4.53 -11.43
C ALA A 28 22.12 3.69 -10.64
N GLU A 29 22.50 2.46 -10.26
CA GLU A 29 21.69 1.66 -9.37
C GLU A 29 21.60 2.47 -8.08
N GLY A 30 20.69 3.44 -8.09
CA GLY A 30 20.34 4.23 -6.94
C GLY A 30 19.78 3.24 -5.92
N LYS A 31 20.30 3.29 -4.72
CA LYS A 31 19.78 2.48 -3.62
C LYS A 31 18.25 2.63 -3.61
N LEU A 32 17.50 1.55 -3.54
CA LEU A 32 16.05 1.58 -3.42
C LEU A 32 15.63 2.57 -2.32
N MET A 33 14.67 3.42 -2.60
CA MET A 33 14.09 4.35 -1.63
C MET A 33 12.64 3.97 -1.35
N LEU A 34 12.27 3.99 -0.07
CA LEU A 34 10.95 3.59 0.40
C LEU A 34 10.09 4.82 0.64
N GLY A 35 8.93 4.88 0.01
CA GLY A 35 7.94 5.94 0.18
C GLY A 35 6.68 5.44 0.88
N MET A 36 5.94 6.37 1.43
CA MET A 36 4.57 6.17 1.89
C MET A 36 3.74 7.40 1.55
N VAL A 37 2.49 7.21 1.19
CA VAL A 37 1.51 8.29 1.12
C VAL A 37 0.52 8.08 2.26
N THR A 38 0.25 9.12 3.08
CA THR A 38 -0.80 9.01 4.11
C THR A 38 -2.19 9.04 3.46
N ASP A 39 -3.17 8.43 4.10
CA ASP A 39 -4.57 8.59 3.71
C ASP A 39 -5.12 9.98 4.14
N SER A 40 -6.32 10.04 4.71
CA SER A 40 -6.89 11.26 5.28
C SER A 40 -6.27 11.66 6.62
N GLY A 41 -5.50 10.77 7.26
CA GLY A 41 -4.87 10.96 8.57
C GLY A 41 -3.43 11.50 8.51
N THR A 42 -2.73 11.33 9.60
CA THR A 42 -1.34 11.75 9.80
C THR A 42 -0.49 10.59 10.34
N ILE A 43 0.84 10.72 10.26
CA ILE A 43 1.77 9.68 10.74
C ILE A 43 1.80 9.51 12.27
N ASP A 44 1.06 10.31 13.01
CA ASP A 44 0.89 10.27 14.47
C ASP A 44 -0.57 9.99 14.89
N ASP A 45 -1.35 9.37 14.00
CA ASP A 45 -2.77 9.08 14.17
C ASP A 45 -3.07 7.93 15.15
N ARG A 46 -2.04 7.25 15.64
CA ARG A 46 -2.12 6.03 16.45
C ARG A 46 -2.95 4.91 15.78
N SER A 47 -2.93 4.88 14.47
CA SER A 47 -3.74 3.99 13.64
C SER A 47 -2.95 3.56 12.39
N PHE A 48 -3.63 3.47 11.24
CA PHE A 48 -3.08 2.94 9.99
C PHE A 48 -1.86 3.71 9.47
N ASN A 49 -1.90 5.05 9.48
CA ASN A 49 -0.79 5.83 8.93
C ASN A 49 0.46 5.69 9.79
N GLN A 50 0.31 5.83 11.11
CA GLN A 50 1.44 5.69 12.03
C GLN A 50 2.05 4.28 11.93
N GLY A 51 1.23 3.23 12.06
CA GLY A 51 1.72 1.85 12.01
C GLY A 51 2.38 1.50 10.68
N THR A 52 1.85 2.01 9.57
CA THR A 52 2.45 1.81 8.25
C THR A 52 3.79 2.53 8.14
N TYR A 53 3.88 3.79 8.59
CA TYR A 53 5.11 4.54 8.50
C TYR A 53 6.21 3.99 9.42
N GLU A 54 5.86 3.57 10.63
CA GLU A 54 6.79 2.86 11.52
C GLU A 54 7.33 1.58 10.88
N GLY A 55 6.48 0.83 10.16
CA GLY A 55 6.89 -0.34 9.38
C GLY A 55 7.86 0.00 8.24
N VAL A 56 7.59 1.08 7.50
CA VAL A 56 8.48 1.57 6.42
C VAL A 56 9.82 2.04 7.00
N GLN A 57 9.81 2.77 8.11
CA GLN A 57 11.03 3.22 8.78
C GLN A 57 11.87 2.05 9.28
N LYS A 58 11.25 1.06 9.90
CA LYS A 58 11.92 -0.15 10.36
C LYS A 58 12.57 -0.92 9.21
N ALA A 59 11.86 -1.10 8.11
CA ALA A 59 12.40 -1.74 6.91
C ALA A 59 13.58 -0.95 6.33
N ALA A 60 13.47 0.38 6.28
CA ALA A 60 14.54 1.25 5.83
C ALA A 60 15.79 1.14 6.71
N GLU A 61 15.64 1.11 8.03
CA GLU A 61 16.73 0.93 8.99
C GLU A 61 17.42 -0.43 8.81
N GLU A 62 16.65 -1.52 8.78
CA GLU A 62 17.18 -2.89 8.65
C GLU A 62 17.92 -3.11 7.31
N LEU A 63 17.47 -2.48 6.23
CA LEU A 63 18.05 -2.61 4.90
C LEU A 63 19.08 -1.51 4.57
N GLY A 64 19.27 -0.54 5.45
CA GLY A 64 20.14 0.61 5.24
C GLY A 64 19.70 1.47 4.06
N LEU A 65 18.38 1.69 3.90
CA LEU A 65 17.73 2.45 2.84
C LEU A 65 17.25 3.82 3.36
N GLN A 66 16.86 4.68 2.43
CA GLN A 66 16.17 5.93 2.76
C GLN A 66 14.67 5.74 2.72
N CYS A 67 13.94 6.44 3.58
CA CYS A 67 12.49 6.47 3.53
C CYS A 67 11.95 7.88 3.74
N THR A 68 10.74 8.10 3.23
CA THR A 68 9.97 9.33 3.45
C THR A 68 8.48 9.03 3.37
N TYR A 69 7.68 10.03 3.72
CA TYR A 69 6.25 10.01 3.45
C TYR A 69 5.80 11.33 2.81
N LEU A 70 4.69 11.28 2.09
CA LEU A 70 3.96 12.46 1.63
C LEU A 70 2.53 12.43 2.17
N ARG A 71 2.02 13.62 2.45
CA ARG A 71 0.61 13.83 2.72
C ARG A 71 -0.04 14.39 1.46
N PRO A 72 -1.12 13.76 0.92
CA PRO A 72 -1.81 14.27 -0.24
C PRO A 72 -2.50 15.60 0.06
N SER A 73 -2.80 16.38 -0.97
CA SER A 73 -3.48 17.67 -0.85
C SER A 73 -4.96 17.56 -0.47
N GLY A 74 -5.55 16.40 -0.70
CA GLY A 74 -6.94 16.06 -0.41
C GLY A 74 -7.13 14.55 -0.35
N THR A 75 -8.38 14.11 -0.50
CA THR A 75 -8.77 12.70 -0.36
C THR A 75 -9.43 12.12 -1.60
N THR A 76 -9.24 12.76 -2.74
CA THR A 76 -9.71 12.24 -4.03
C THR A 76 -8.68 11.27 -4.63
N THR A 77 -9.11 10.41 -5.54
CA THR A 77 -8.23 9.53 -6.33
C THR A 77 -7.09 10.31 -6.96
N THR A 78 -7.37 11.51 -7.51
CA THR A 78 -6.36 12.38 -8.13
C THR A 78 -5.33 12.88 -7.11
N ASP A 79 -5.73 13.24 -5.89
CA ASP A 79 -4.82 13.69 -4.86
C ASP A 79 -3.84 12.58 -4.46
N TYR A 80 -4.36 11.35 -4.27
CA TYR A 80 -3.52 10.18 -3.97
C TYR A 80 -2.59 9.83 -5.12
N LEU A 81 -3.10 9.82 -6.35
CA LEU A 81 -2.29 9.52 -7.54
C LEU A 81 -1.18 10.56 -7.72
N THR A 82 -1.48 11.84 -7.50
CA THR A 82 -0.48 12.91 -7.55
C THR A 82 0.63 12.68 -6.54
N ALA A 83 0.30 12.36 -5.28
CA ALA A 83 1.31 12.11 -4.24
C ALA A 83 2.15 10.86 -4.55
N ILE A 84 1.56 9.81 -5.14
CA ILE A 84 2.30 8.63 -5.62
C ILE A 84 3.26 9.04 -6.76
N SER A 85 2.77 9.83 -7.72
CA SER A 85 3.58 10.33 -8.84
C SER A 85 4.74 11.19 -8.37
N ASP A 86 4.50 12.08 -7.40
CA ASP A 86 5.55 12.94 -6.82
C ASP A 86 6.66 12.10 -6.16
N LEU A 87 6.32 11.04 -5.45
CA LEU A 87 7.33 10.11 -4.91
C LEU A 87 8.08 9.40 -6.03
N TYR A 88 7.37 8.90 -7.04
CA TYR A 88 7.98 8.21 -8.18
C TYR A 88 8.96 9.11 -8.93
N ASP A 89 8.57 10.34 -9.23
CA ASP A 89 9.40 11.33 -9.94
C ASP A 89 10.64 11.73 -9.14
N ASN A 90 10.56 11.66 -7.80
CA ASN A 90 11.69 11.85 -6.89
C ASN A 90 12.53 10.58 -6.68
N GLY A 91 12.30 9.52 -7.45
CA GLY A 91 13.13 8.30 -7.47
C GLY A 91 12.72 7.21 -6.49
N TYR A 92 11.62 7.36 -5.76
CA TYR A 92 11.09 6.29 -4.92
C TYR A 92 10.49 5.19 -5.79
N ARG A 93 10.85 3.95 -5.52
CA ARG A 93 10.42 2.78 -6.31
C ARG A 93 9.68 1.74 -5.48
N PHE A 94 9.46 2.01 -4.21
CA PHE A 94 8.56 1.29 -3.32
C PHE A 94 7.67 2.31 -2.61
N ILE A 95 6.34 2.13 -2.66
CA ILE A 95 5.38 3.02 -2.01
C ILE A 95 4.35 2.19 -1.24
N ALA A 96 4.19 2.50 0.05
CA ALA A 96 3.14 1.96 0.90
C ALA A 96 1.93 2.90 0.90
N CYS A 97 0.73 2.31 0.73
CA CYS A 97 -0.55 2.99 0.64
C CYS A 97 -1.51 2.38 1.68
N PRO A 98 -1.68 3.00 2.87
CA PRO A 98 -2.53 2.48 3.93
C PRO A 98 -4.00 2.80 3.71
N GLY A 99 -4.80 1.77 3.47
CA GLY A 99 -6.26 1.87 3.47
C GLY A 99 -6.92 1.87 2.09
N TYR A 100 -8.20 1.58 2.11
CA TYR A 100 -9.05 1.38 0.92
C TYR A 100 -9.21 2.65 0.04
N LEU A 101 -8.97 3.84 0.59
CA LEU A 101 -9.06 5.10 -0.18
C LEU A 101 -8.05 5.15 -1.34
N PHE A 102 -6.99 4.37 -1.27
CA PHE A 102 -5.99 4.26 -2.33
C PHE A 102 -6.37 3.34 -3.48
N ALA A 103 -7.41 2.50 -3.35
CA ALA A 103 -7.66 1.40 -4.28
C ALA A 103 -7.65 1.84 -5.75
N GLU A 104 -8.40 2.89 -6.09
CA GLU A 104 -8.48 3.40 -7.47
C GLU A 104 -7.16 4.07 -7.92
N ALA A 105 -6.51 4.83 -7.05
CA ALA A 105 -5.23 5.47 -7.35
C ALA A 105 -4.12 4.43 -7.56
N VAL A 106 -4.10 3.34 -6.78
CA VAL A 106 -3.14 2.24 -6.94
C VAL A 106 -3.36 1.51 -8.26
N VAL A 107 -4.62 1.24 -8.66
CA VAL A 107 -4.93 0.64 -9.96
C VAL A 107 -4.38 1.49 -11.11
N GLN A 108 -4.54 2.81 -11.06
CA GLN A 108 -3.99 3.72 -12.07
C GLN A 108 -2.46 3.79 -12.00
N ALA A 109 -1.88 3.87 -10.80
CA ALA A 109 -0.44 3.98 -10.62
C ALA A 109 0.32 2.74 -11.12
N GLN A 110 -0.20 1.53 -10.91
CA GLN A 110 0.45 0.29 -11.40
C GLN A 110 0.44 0.19 -12.93
N GLU A 111 -0.51 0.84 -13.61
CA GLU A 111 -0.54 0.95 -15.07
C GLU A 111 0.43 2.01 -15.58
N MET A 112 0.51 3.15 -14.88
CA MET A 112 1.38 4.28 -15.26
C MET A 112 2.85 4.01 -14.98
N TYR A 113 3.17 3.27 -13.93
CA TYR A 113 4.51 3.05 -13.40
C TYR A 113 4.81 1.55 -13.22
N PRO A 114 5.06 0.80 -14.30
CA PRO A 114 5.19 -0.66 -14.24
C PRO A 114 6.41 -1.15 -13.45
N ASP A 115 7.39 -0.29 -13.17
CA ASP A 115 8.56 -0.58 -12.33
C ASP A 115 8.39 -0.15 -10.85
N LEU A 116 7.25 0.47 -10.50
CA LEU A 116 6.93 0.85 -9.13
C LEU A 116 6.40 -0.36 -8.35
N MET A 117 7.02 -0.63 -7.22
CA MET A 117 6.50 -1.58 -6.24
C MET A 117 5.50 -0.88 -5.32
N ILE A 118 4.29 -1.40 -5.25
CA ILE A 118 3.23 -0.82 -4.41
C ILE A 118 2.75 -1.85 -3.39
N VAL A 119 2.58 -1.42 -2.15
CA VAL A 119 1.87 -2.18 -1.12
C VAL A 119 0.64 -1.39 -0.71
N ILE A 120 -0.54 -1.97 -0.94
CA ILE A 120 -1.79 -1.45 -0.40
C ILE A 120 -2.21 -2.28 0.82
N ILE A 121 -2.66 -1.62 1.88
CA ILE A 121 -3.03 -2.25 3.14
C ILE A 121 -4.52 -2.07 3.37
N ASP A 122 -5.18 -3.13 3.80
CA ASP A 122 -6.63 -3.19 4.09
C ASP A 122 -7.53 -3.02 2.86
N ASP A 123 -7.02 -3.39 1.69
CA ASP A 123 -7.80 -3.52 0.47
C ASP A 123 -7.29 -4.68 -0.40
N ALA A 124 -8.18 -5.39 -1.04
CA ALA A 124 -7.87 -6.56 -1.88
C ALA A 124 -7.63 -6.20 -3.35
N LEU A 125 -7.79 -4.94 -3.75
CA LEU A 125 -7.75 -4.47 -5.13
C LEU A 125 -8.64 -5.30 -6.07
N ALA A 126 -9.94 -5.24 -5.86
CA ALA A 126 -10.92 -6.01 -6.65
C ALA A 126 -10.83 -5.77 -8.16
N ALA A 127 -10.33 -4.62 -8.59
CA ALA A 127 -10.09 -4.29 -10.01
C ALA A 127 -8.87 -5.01 -10.61
N GLY A 128 -8.04 -5.64 -9.79
CA GLY A 128 -6.86 -6.41 -10.20
C GLY A 128 -5.55 -5.93 -9.60
N ILE A 129 -4.68 -6.89 -9.32
CA ILE A 129 -3.35 -6.67 -8.76
C ILE A 129 -2.32 -6.77 -9.87
N GLY A 130 -1.50 -5.74 -10.06
CA GLY A 130 -0.38 -5.73 -10.99
C GLY A 130 0.80 -6.58 -10.51
N PRO A 131 1.78 -6.87 -11.39
CA PRO A 131 2.88 -7.77 -11.08
C PRO A 131 3.80 -7.27 -9.95
N ASN A 132 3.87 -5.96 -9.74
CA ASN A 132 4.68 -5.31 -8.71
C ASN A 132 3.84 -4.74 -7.56
N THR A 133 2.58 -5.16 -7.43
CA THR A 133 1.67 -4.70 -6.39
C THR A 133 1.35 -5.84 -5.42
N VAL A 134 1.36 -5.53 -4.14
CA VAL A 134 0.94 -6.45 -3.07
C VAL A 134 -0.24 -5.84 -2.33
N ALA A 135 -1.32 -6.59 -2.22
CA ALA A 135 -2.49 -6.24 -1.42
C ALA A 135 -2.47 -7.03 -0.10
N ILE A 136 -2.47 -6.34 1.02
CA ILE A 136 -2.50 -6.93 2.35
C ILE A 136 -3.91 -6.78 2.92
N THR A 137 -4.55 -7.89 3.25
CA THR A 137 -5.83 -7.93 3.95
C THR A 137 -5.71 -8.68 5.26
N PHE A 138 -6.65 -8.43 6.15
CA PHE A 138 -6.66 -9.06 7.47
C PHE A 138 -7.86 -10.02 7.61
N LYS A 139 -7.87 -10.76 8.70
CA LYS A 139 -8.97 -11.65 9.07
C LYS A 139 -9.90 -10.97 10.06
N GLU A 140 -10.55 -9.89 9.64
CA GLU A 140 -11.38 -9.03 10.47
C GLU A 140 -12.51 -9.81 11.13
N GLN A 141 -13.01 -10.85 10.48
CA GLN A 141 -14.03 -11.74 11.03
C GLN A 141 -13.57 -12.48 12.29
N GLU A 142 -12.27 -12.78 12.44
CA GLU A 142 -11.77 -13.43 13.66
C GLU A 142 -11.82 -12.48 14.86
N THR A 143 -11.43 -11.22 14.65
CA THR A 143 -11.52 -10.18 15.68
C THR A 143 -12.98 -9.86 16.02
N GLY A 144 -13.82 -9.74 14.98
CA GLY A 144 -15.26 -9.57 15.16
C GLY A 144 -15.87 -10.69 15.99
N PHE A 145 -15.50 -11.94 15.71
CA PHE A 145 -15.97 -13.11 16.47
C PHE A 145 -15.58 -13.02 17.94
N MET A 146 -14.33 -12.73 18.25
CA MET A 146 -13.90 -12.56 19.64
C MET A 146 -14.65 -11.45 20.36
N ALA A 147 -14.91 -10.34 19.70
CA ALA A 147 -15.68 -9.23 20.24
C ALA A 147 -17.14 -9.65 20.50
N GLY A 148 -17.75 -10.40 19.60
CA GLY A 148 -19.11 -10.95 19.76
C GLY A 148 -19.23 -11.89 20.96
N VAL A 149 -18.28 -12.83 21.10
CA VAL A 149 -18.22 -13.73 22.26
C VAL A 149 -18.07 -12.94 23.57
N ALA A 150 -17.13 -12.00 23.61
CA ALA A 150 -16.90 -11.18 24.81
C ALA A 150 -18.13 -10.34 25.18
N THR A 151 -18.81 -9.77 24.19
CA THR A 151 -20.04 -8.99 24.37
C THR A 151 -21.14 -9.87 24.93
N ALA A 152 -21.39 -11.05 24.36
CA ALA A 152 -22.42 -11.96 24.83
C ALA A 152 -22.16 -12.43 26.27
N LEU A 153 -20.93 -12.78 26.60
CA LEU A 153 -20.52 -13.16 27.95
C LEU A 153 -20.68 -12.02 28.96
N LYS A 154 -20.51 -10.76 28.54
CA LYS A 154 -20.68 -9.59 29.41
C LYS A 154 -22.14 -9.23 29.62
N VAL A 155 -22.97 -9.29 28.59
CA VAL A 155 -24.38 -8.92 28.60
C VAL A 155 -25.24 -10.04 29.21
N GLN A 156 -24.88 -11.31 28.94
CA GLN A 156 -25.57 -12.55 29.35
C GLN A 156 -26.94 -12.73 28.69
N SER A 157 -27.79 -11.71 28.65
CA SER A 157 -29.12 -11.72 28.00
C SER A 157 -29.52 -10.31 27.60
N GLY A 158 -30.40 -10.18 26.59
CA GLY A 158 -30.87 -8.91 26.05
C GLY A 158 -30.37 -8.68 24.63
N ASP A 159 -30.46 -7.46 24.14
CA ASP A 159 -30.19 -7.11 22.76
C ASP A 159 -28.83 -6.45 22.61
N VAL A 160 -28.11 -6.79 21.56
CA VAL A 160 -26.86 -6.17 21.13
C VAL A 160 -26.90 -5.86 19.65
N GLY A 161 -26.12 -4.87 19.22
CA GLY A 161 -25.99 -4.50 17.83
C GLY A 161 -24.52 -4.18 17.46
N PHE A 162 -24.28 -4.09 16.17
CA PHE A 162 -23.01 -3.66 15.59
C PHE A 162 -23.21 -2.32 14.91
N VAL A 163 -22.31 -1.38 15.13
CA VAL A 163 -22.29 -0.10 14.42
C VAL A 163 -20.99 -0.03 13.61
N GLY A 164 -21.11 -0.15 12.28
CA GLY A 164 -20.00 0.01 11.35
C GLY A 164 -19.83 1.46 10.89
N GLY A 165 -18.61 1.87 10.61
CA GLY A 165 -18.31 3.22 10.10
C GLY A 165 -18.74 3.42 8.64
N LEU A 166 -18.47 2.43 7.79
CA LEU A 166 -18.79 2.42 6.36
C LEU A 166 -19.13 1.01 5.90
N GLU A 167 -19.91 0.89 4.83
CA GLU A 167 -20.24 -0.39 4.22
C GLU A 167 -19.13 -0.83 3.25
N ILE A 168 -17.96 -1.17 3.79
CA ILE A 168 -16.82 -1.71 3.06
C ILE A 168 -16.54 -3.15 3.48
N PRO A 169 -15.86 -3.97 2.64
CA PRO A 169 -15.64 -5.40 2.92
C PRO A 169 -15.03 -5.70 4.29
N ALA A 170 -14.06 -4.92 4.75
CA ALA A 170 -13.45 -5.11 6.06
C ALA A 170 -14.47 -4.95 7.20
N VAL A 171 -15.29 -3.88 7.15
CA VAL A 171 -16.33 -3.61 8.17
C VAL A 171 -17.44 -4.67 8.13
N GLN A 172 -17.83 -5.13 6.94
CA GLN A 172 -18.79 -6.23 6.80
C GLN A 172 -18.27 -7.53 7.42
N LYS A 173 -16.98 -7.86 7.26
CA LYS A 173 -16.36 -9.02 7.90
C LYS A 173 -16.32 -8.90 9.43
N PHE A 174 -16.03 -7.72 10.00
CA PHE A 174 -16.14 -7.48 11.43
C PHE A 174 -17.55 -7.75 11.93
N ASN A 175 -18.58 -7.20 11.26
CA ASN A 175 -19.98 -7.41 11.63
C ASN A 175 -20.36 -8.89 11.55
N TRP A 176 -20.03 -9.56 10.44
CA TRP A 176 -20.32 -10.98 10.30
C TRP A 176 -19.65 -11.81 11.39
N GLY A 177 -18.38 -11.55 11.68
CA GLY A 177 -17.67 -12.21 12.77
C GLY A 177 -18.34 -11.97 14.12
N PHE A 178 -18.72 -10.73 14.42
CA PHE A 178 -19.40 -10.37 15.65
C PHE A 178 -20.71 -11.15 15.84
N GLN A 179 -21.55 -11.22 14.82
CA GLN A 179 -22.79 -12.01 14.84
C GLN A 179 -22.54 -13.49 15.13
N GLN A 180 -21.53 -14.08 14.46
CA GLN A 180 -21.15 -15.48 14.68
C GLN A 180 -20.61 -15.71 16.11
N GLY A 181 -19.89 -14.73 16.68
CA GLY A 181 -19.41 -14.78 18.06
C GLY A 181 -20.53 -14.79 19.07
N VAL A 182 -21.55 -13.95 18.89
CA VAL A 182 -22.76 -13.94 19.72
C VAL A 182 -23.52 -15.27 19.62
N ALA A 183 -23.72 -15.76 18.39
CA ALA A 183 -24.39 -17.03 18.15
C ALA A 183 -23.64 -18.22 18.80
N TYR A 184 -22.32 -18.22 18.72
CA TYR A 184 -21.48 -19.22 19.37
C TYR A 184 -21.63 -19.20 20.91
N ALA A 185 -21.63 -18.02 21.52
CA ALA A 185 -21.77 -17.86 22.95
C ALA A 185 -23.16 -18.35 23.44
N ASN A 186 -24.22 -18.04 22.70
CA ASN A 186 -25.56 -18.55 22.99
C ASN A 186 -25.61 -20.08 22.91
N ALA A 187 -24.99 -20.67 21.91
CA ALA A 187 -25.04 -22.13 21.72
C ALA A 187 -24.16 -22.90 22.73
N ASN A 188 -23.04 -22.33 23.17
CA ASN A 188 -21.98 -23.08 23.84
C ASN A 188 -21.63 -22.56 25.25
N LEU A 189 -21.94 -21.29 25.57
CA LEU A 189 -21.47 -20.64 26.77
C LEU A 189 -22.60 -20.18 27.71
N GLY A 190 -23.85 -20.59 27.42
CA GLY A 190 -25.00 -20.38 28.28
C GLY A 190 -25.55 -18.96 28.28
N THR A 191 -25.28 -18.17 27.28
CA THR A 191 -25.85 -16.83 27.10
C THR A 191 -27.17 -16.89 26.31
N SER A 192 -27.98 -15.82 26.37
CA SER A 192 -29.21 -15.66 25.61
C SER A 192 -29.31 -14.21 25.08
N VAL A 193 -28.41 -13.87 24.21
CA VAL A 193 -28.27 -12.52 23.66
C VAL A 193 -28.86 -12.48 22.25
N ASN A 194 -29.69 -11.49 21.96
CA ASN A 194 -30.26 -11.28 20.63
C ASN A 194 -29.38 -10.29 19.83
N MET A 195 -29.21 -10.59 18.55
CA MET A 195 -28.68 -9.59 17.60
C MET A 195 -29.86 -8.74 17.09
N ASP A 196 -29.66 -7.44 17.05
CA ASP A 196 -30.60 -6.52 16.39
C ASP A 196 -30.72 -6.90 14.89
N PRO A 197 -31.89 -7.24 14.40
CA PRO A 197 -32.10 -7.64 13.01
C PRO A 197 -31.91 -6.51 12.00
N SER A 198 -31.77 -5.27 12.47
CA SER A 198 -31.46 -4.10 11.62
C SER A 198 -29.97 -3.93 11.31
N ASN A 199 -29.13 -4.83 11.78
CA ASN A 199 -27.66 -4.81 11.59
C ASN A 199 -27.20 -5.91 10.65
#